data_e4e7ff795c12b20ae7977b3e3ffbf51b
#
_entry.id   e4e7ff795c12b20ae7977b3e3ffbf51b
#
_cell.length_a   1.000
_cell.length_b   1.000
_cell.length_c   1.000
_cell.angle_alpha   90.00
_cell.angle_beta   90.00
_cell.angle_gamma   90.00
#
_symmetry.space_group_name_H-M   'P 1'
#
loop_
_entity.id
_entity.type
_entity.pdbx_description
1 polymer ?
#
loop_
_entity_poly.entity_id
_entity_poly.type
_entity_poly.pdbx_seq_one_letter_code
_entity_poly.pdbx_strand_id
1 'polypeptide(L)'
;ALFVGIRPEHPLLIALIAVLFCAHEQTKKLVIALLPFILFAVSYDWMNIVPNYKVNPIDVQDLYEAEKSLFGIATAEGILTPNEYFAQHHCAFMDFWAGIFYLCWVPVPILFGLSLYFTKQRNLYLRFAIVFLFVNLIGFCGYYIHPAAPPWYVMKYGFEPILNTPGDVAGLGRFDAMTGLG
;
A
#
# COMPACT_ATOMS: atom_id res chain seq x y z
N ALA A 1 -16.86 3.37 20.53
CA ALA A 1 -15.65 3.85 19.83
C ALA A 1 -14.70 2.72 19.40
N LEU A 2 -14.78 1.52 19.98
CA LEU A 2 -13.93 0.36 19.65
C LEU A 2 -14.36 -0.42 18.38
N PHE A 3 -15.53 -0.14 17.84
CA PHE A 3 -16.11 -0.90 16.72
C PHE A 3 -16.17 -0.14 15.38
N VAL A 4 -15.65 1.08 15.32
CA VAL A 4 -15.58 1.85 14.07
C VAL A 4 -14.38 1.34 13.28
N GLY A 5 -14.64 0.52 12.26
CA GLY A 5 -13.62 -0.01 11.34
C GLY A 5 -13.51 -1.53 11.24
N ILE A 6 -14.34 -2.31 11.97
CA ILE A 6 -14.35 -3.76 11.75
C ILE A 6 -15.12 -4.06 10.46
N ARG A 7 -14.39 -4.47 9.43
CA ARG A 7 -14.96 -4.98 8.19
C ARG A 7 -15.38 -6.44 8.38
N PRO A 8 -16.39 -6.94 7.63
CA PRO A 8 -16.87 -8.32 7.75
C PRO A 8 -15.78 -9.37 7.50
N GLU A 9 -14.73 -9.03 6.77
CA GLU A 9 -13.59 -9.92 6.52
C GLU A 9 -12.70 -10.13 7.76
N HIS A 10 -12.62 -9.18 8.70
CA HIS A 10 -11.78 -9.31 9.90
C HIS A 10 -12.19 -10.47 10.81
N PRO A 11 -13.48 -10.63 11.20
CA PRO A 11 -13.91 -11.80 11.97
C PRO A 11 -13.63 -13.13 11.26
N LEU A 12 -13.77 -13.16 9.94
CA LEU A 12 -13.50 -14.36 9.12
C LEU A 12 -11.99 -14.72 9.16
N LEU A 13 -11.11 -13.73 9.00
CA LEU A 13 -9.66 -13.92 9.08
C LEU A 13 -9.23 -14.37 10.48
N ILE A 14 -9.77 -13.74 11.52
CA ILE A 14 -9.47 -14.11 12.91
C ILE A 14 -9.93 -15.56 13.19
N ALA A 15 -11.14 -15.93 12.75
CA ALA A 15 -11.64 -17.28 12.89
C ALA A 15 -10.76 -18.29 12.13
N LEU A 16 -10.38 -17.98 10.90
CA LEU A 16 -9.47 -18.83 10.10
C LEU A 16 -8.13 -19.01 10.79
N ILE A 17 -7.51 -17.93 11.27
CA ILE A 17 -6.23 -17.98 11.99
C ILE A 17 -6.38 -18.82 13.27
N ALA A 18 -7.46 -18.64 14.03
CA ALA A 18 -7.72 -19.42 15.24
C ALA A 18 -7.90 -20.92 14.94
N VAL A 19 -8.66 -21.25 13.90
CA VAL A 19 -8.83 -22.63 13.45
C VAL A 19 -7.49 -23.24 13.03
N LEU A 20 -6.71 -22.56 12.21
CA LEU A 20 -5.39 -23.03 11.78
C LEU A 20 -4.42 -23.19 12.96
N PHE A 21 -4.50 -22.30 13.95
CA PHE A 21 -3.65 -22.36 15.13
C PHE A 21 -3.98 -23.58 16.02
N CYS A 22 -5.27 -23.96 16.11
CA CYS A 22 -5.74 -25.04 16.97
C CYS A 22 -5.81 -26.41 16.25
N ALA A 23 -5.86 -26.43 14.92
CA ALA A 23 -6.14 -27.65 14.17
C ALA A 23 -4.99 -28.66 14.19
N HIS A 24 -3.75 -28.22 14.02
CA HIS A 24 -2.60 -29.11 13.92
C HIS A 24 -1.28 -28.36 14.22
N GLU A 25 -0.27 -29.07 14.77
CA GLU A 25 1.04 -28.50 15.10
C GLU A 25 1.78 -27.86 13.90
N GLN A 26 1.59 -28.36 12.69
CA GLN A 26 2.20 -27.79 11.49
C GLN A 26 1.54 -26.48 11.09
N THR A 27 0.20 -26.40 11.16
CA THR A 27 -0.54 -25.16 10.88
C THR A 27 -0.30 -24.11 11.95
N LYS A 28 -0.19 -24.50 13.21
CA LYS A 28 0.24 -23.62 14.30
C LYS A 28 1.61 -23.00 14.05
N LYS A 29 2.60 -23.81 13.64
CA LYS A 29 3.94 -23.31 13.27
C LYS A 29 3.88 -22.35 12.09
N LEU A 30 3.02 -22.60 11.10
CA LEU A 30 2.81 -21.69 9.97
C LEU A 30 2.20 -20.37 10.43
N VAL A 31 1.16 -20.39 11.28
CA VAL A 31 0.55 -19.17 11.82
C VAL A 31 1.58 -18.34 12.60
N ILE A 32 2.39 -18.99 13.44
CA ILE A 32 3.46 -18.31 14.18
C ILE A 32 4.50 -17.71 13.21
N ALA A 33 4.83 -18.43 12.16
CA ALA A 33 5.73 -17.93 11.14
C ALA A 33 5.13 -16.69 10.41
N LEU A 34 3.85 -16.66 10.15
CA LEU A 34 3.16 -15.54 9.49
C LEU A 34 2.93 -14.31 10.39
N LEU A 35 3.24 -14.37 11.69
CA LEU A 35 3.03 -13.24 12.61
C LEU A 35 3.58 -11.90 12.10
N PRO A 36 4.78 -11.79 11.50
CA PRO A 36 5.26 -10.51 10.98
C PRO A 36 4.34 -9.92 9.91
N PHE A 37 3.78 -10.75 9.03
CA PHE A 37 2.85 -10.32 7.97
C PHE A 37 1.47 -9.98 8.55
N ILE A 38 1.01 -10.73 9.56
CA ILE A 38 -0.23 -10.44 10.28
C ILE A 38 -0.11 -9.10 11.02
N LEU A 39 1.01 -8.86 11.70
CA LEU A 39 1.28 -7.59 12.38
C LEU A 39 1.35 -6.42 11.41
N PHE A 40 1.95 -6.63 10.23
CA PHE A 40 1.92 -5.64 9.15
C PHE A 40 0.48 -5.29 8.77
N ALA A 41 -0.37 -6.30 8.48
CA ALA A 41 -1.75 -6.08 8.07
C ALA A 41 -2.57 -5.37 9.16
N VAL A 42 -2.43 -5.79 10.42
CA VAL A 42 -3.09 -5.16 11.57
C VAL A 42 -2.63 -3.70 11.74
N SER A 43 -1.32 -3.43 11.60
CA SER A 43 -0.79 -2.09 11.71
C SER A 43 -1.28 -1.18 10.58
N TYR A 44 -1.39 -1.71 9.37
CA TYR A 44 -1.96 -1.01 8.23
C TYR A 44 -3.44 -0.63 8.46
N ASP A 45 -4.25 -1.58 8.92
CA ASP A 45 -5.66 -1.31 9.24
C ASP A 45 -5.83 -0.32 10.38
N TRP A 46 -4.91 -0.32 11.35
CA TRP A 46 -4.93 0.63 12.46
C TRP A 46 -4.84 2.08 12.00
N MET A 47 -4.15 2.36 10.92
CA MET A 47 -4.05 3.71 10.35
C MET A 47 -5.41 4.28 9.90
N ASN A 48 -6.38 3.44 9.57
CA ASN A 48 -7.75 3.87 9.28
C ASN A 48 -8.50 4.34 10.53
N ILE A 49 -8.14 3.85 11.72
CA ILE A 49 -8.77 4.24 13.00
C ILE A 49 -8.24 5.60 13.46
N VAL A 50 -6.94 5.83 13.27
CA VAL A 50 -6.28 7.09 13.61
C VAL A 50 -5.71 7.70 12.31
N PRO A 51 -6.51 8.48 11.58
CA PRO A 51 -6.03 9.10 10.34
C PRO A 51 -4.85 10.05 10.59
N ASN A 52 -3.85 9.99 9.73
CA ASN A 52 -2.61 10.74 9.84
C ASN A 52 -2.83 12.27 9.85
N TYR A 53 -3.81 12.77 9.10
CA TYR A 53 -4.16 14.20 9.04
C TYR A 53 -4.67 14.78 10.38
N LYS A 54 -5.01 13.92 11.36
CA LYS A 54 -5.32 14.36 12.73
C LYS A 54 -4.08 14.61 13.57
N VAL A 55 -2.94 14.11 13.14
CA VAL A 55 -1.66 14.24 13.85
C VAL A 55 -0.85 15.39 13.31
N ASN A 56 -0.73 15.48 11.98
CA ASN A 56 -0.02 16.55 11.29
C ASN A 56 -0.82 17.03 10.06
N PRO A 57 -0.66 18.29 9.62
CA PRO A 57 -1.29 18.79 8.41
C PRO A 57 -0.80 18.03 7.18
N ILE A 58 -1.69 17.90 6.19
CA ILE A 58 -1.35 17.23 4.92
C ILE A 58 -0.53 18.21 4.08
N ASP A 59 0.65 17.79 3.66
CA ASP A 59 1.43 18.47 2.65
C ASP A 59 0.90 18.12 1.25
N VAL A 60 0.57 19.14 0.47
CA VAL A 60 0.07 19.01 -0.90
C VAL A 60 0.98 19.76 -1.86
N GLN A 61 1.19 21.05 -1.58
CA GLN A 61 1.85 21.97 -2.50
C GLN A 61 3.36 21.79 -2.53
N ASP A 62 4.00 21.72 -1.37
CA ASP A 62 5.45 21.65 -1.27
C ASP A 62 5.98 20.38 -1.94
N LEU A 63 5.25 19.26 -1.78
CA LEU A 63 5.61 17.99 -2.41
C LEU A 63 5.44 18.03 -3.93
N TYR A 64 4.35 18.62 -4.42
CA TYR A 64 4.11 18.80 -5.85
C TYR A 64 5.19 19.69 -6.49
N GLU A 65 5.53 20.82 -5.87
CA GLU A 65 6.56 21.71 -6.36
C GLU A 65 7.96 21.05 -6.35
N ALA A 66 8.26 20.28 -5.31
CA ALA A 66 9.51 19.53 -5.23
C ALA A 66 9.57 18.46 -6.33
N GLU A 67 8.50 17.68 -6.56
CA GLU A 67 8.43 16.69 -7.63
C GLU A 67 8.62 17.37 -9.00
N LYS A 68 7.91 18.48 -9.24
CA LYS A 68 7.98 19.24 -10.48
C LYS A 68 9.39 19.83 -10.74
N SER A 69 10.07 20.29 -9.68
CA SER A 69 11.41 20.84 -9.79
C SER A 69 12.48 19.78 -10.06
N LEU A 70 12.33 18.57 -9.48
CA LEU A 70 13.31 17.49 -9.57
C LEU A 70 13.10 16.58 -10.79
N PHE A 71 11.83 16.32 -11.12
CA PHE A 71 11.45 15.33 -12.14
C PHE A 71 10.55 15.89 -13.23
N GLY A 72 10.35 17.22 -13.28
CA GLY A 72 9.47 17.86 -14.26
C GLY A 72 9.89 17.58 -15.68
N ILE A 73 8.90 17.28 -16.54
CA ILE A 73 9.07 16.97 -17.95
C ILE A 73 8.66 18.19 -18.75
N ALA A 74 9.60 18.73 -19.53
CA ALA A 74 9.34 19.89 -20.41
C ALA A 74 8.47 19.47 -21.60
N THR A 75 7.34 20.16 -21.78
CA THR A 75 6.42 19.99 -22.91
C THR A 75 6.18 21.33 -23.61
N ALA A 76 5.45 21.31 -24.72
CA ALA A 76 5.06 22.54 -25.40
C ALA A 76 4.14 23.44 -24.55
N GLU A 77 3.42 22.87 -23.60
CA GLU A 77 2.47 23.56 -22.73
C GLU A 77 3.09 24.00 -21.38
N GLY A 78 4.35 23.63 -21.14
CA GLY A 78 5.07 23.93 -19.90
C GLY A 78 5.71 22.70 -19.27
N ILE A 79 6.13 22.85 -18.00
CA ILE A 79 6.70 21.74 -17.25
C ILE A 79 5.57 20.99 -16.54
N LEU A 80 5.45 19.70 -16.81
CA LEU A 80 4.51 18.78 -16.17
C LEU A 80 5.23 17.90 -15.15
N THR A 81 4.56 17.52 -14.07
CA THR A 81 5.03 16.43 -13.20
C THR A 81 4.97 15.09 -13.96
N PRO A 82 5.75 14.07 -13.57
CA PRO A 82 5.65 12.75 -14.20
C PRO A 82 4.22 12.19 -14.18
N ASN A 83 3.48 12.40 -13.10
CA ASN A 83 2.09 11.95 -12.99
C ASN A 83 1.18 12.63 -14.02
N GLU A 84 1.28 13.95 -14.19
CA GLU A 84 0.52 14.72 -15.18
C GLU A 84 0.89 14.28 -16.62
N TYR A 85 2.17 14.10 -16.88
CA TYR A 85 2.66 13.68 -18.19
C TYR A 85 2.14 12.29 -18.58
N PHE A 86 2.27 11.29 -17.69
CA PHE A 86 1.79 9.94 -17.98
C PHE A 86 0.27 9.77 -17.89
N ALA A 87 -0.44 10.71 -17.26
CA ALA A 87 -1.90 10.76 -17.36
C ALA A 87 -2.37 11.06 -18.80
N GLN A 88 -1.58 11.84 -19.56
CA GLN A 88 -1.86 12.20 -20.95
C GLN A 88 -1.14 11.29 -21.96
N HIS A 89 0.05 10.81 -21.61
CA HIS A 89 0.94 10.01 -22.48
C HIS A 89 1.06 8.59 -21.95
N HIS A 90 0.04 7.78 -22.16
CA HIS A 90 -0.01 6.39 -21.74
C HIS A 90 -0.35 5.46 -22.89
N CYS A 91 -0.10 4.16 -22.73
CA CYS A 91 -0.54 3.14 -23.67
C CYS A 91 -0.93 1.86 -22.93
N ALA A 92 -1.72 1.00 -23.57
CA ALA A 92 -2.23 -0.23 -22.95
C ALA A 92 -1.12 -1.12 -22.37
N PHE A 93 0.05 -1.19 -23.00
CA PHE A 93 1.19 -1.94 -22.48
C PHE A 93 1.69 -1.39 -21.13
N MET A 94 1.85 -0.07 -21.03
CA MET A 94 2.30 0.57 -19.79
C MET A 94 1.24 0.44 -18.69
N ASP A 95 -0.03 0.67 -19.01
CA ASP A 95 -1.14 0.57 -18.06
C ASP A 95 -1.29 -0.86 -17.50
N PHE A 96 -1.13 -1.87 -18.37
CA PHE A 96 -1.17 -3.28 -17.94
C PHE A 96 -0.04 -3.61 -16.96
N TRP A 97 1.20 -3.29 -17.30
CA TRP A 97 2.33 -3.61 -16.43
C TRP A 97 2.35 -2.78 -15.15
N ALA A 98 1.96 -1.52 -15.21
CA ALA A 98 1.81 -0.69 -14.02
C ALA A 98 0.78 -1.29 -13.04
N GLY A 99 -0.37 -1.76 -13.54
CA GLY A 99 -1.38 -2.45 -12.74
C GLY A 99 -0.84 -3.74 -12.13
N ILE A 100 -0.15 -4.59 -12.91
CA ILE A 100 0.47 -5.82 -12.39
C ILE A 100 1.46 -5.52 -11.27
N PHE A 101 2.39 -4.57 -11.48
CA PHE A 101 3.38 -4.23 -10.46
C PHE A 101 2.74 -3.64 -9.22
N TYR A 102 1.71 -2.80 -9.38
CA TYR A 102 0.96 -2.28 -8.25
C TYR A 102 0.29 -3.40 -7.44
N LEU A 103 -0.35 -4.35 -8.07
CA LEU A 103 -0.99 -5.48 -7.39
C LEU A 103 0.01 -6.43 -6.71
N CYS A 104 1.26 -6.47 -7.17
CA CYS A 104 2.30 -7.34 -6.64
C CYS A 104 2.91 -6.90 -5.31
N TRP A 105 2.70 -5.65 -4.87
CA TRP A 105 3.43 -5.09 -3.72
C TRP A 105 3.18 -5.81 -2.39
N VAL A 106 2.02 -6.40 -2.17
CA VAL A 106 1.71 -7.21 -0.98
C VAL A 106 1.86 -8.72 -1.23
N PRO A 107 1.23 -9.29 -2.28
CA PRO A 107 1.29 -10.73 -2.51
C PRO A 107 2.71 -11.28 -2.72
N VAL A 108 3.56 -10.56 -3.46
CA VAL A 108 4.92 -11.05 -3.78
C VAL A 108 5.79 -11.19 -2.54
N PRO A 109 5.90 -10.23 -1.62
CA PRO A 109 6.65 -10.43 -0.38
C PRO A 109 6.12 -11.59 0.47
N ILE A 110 4.80 -11.75 0.55
CA ILE A 110 4.20 -12.86 1.31
C ILE A 110 4.56 -14.21 0.66
N LEU A 111 4.38 -14.34 -0.65
CA LEU A 111 4.71 -15.57 -1.39
C LEU A 111 6.21 -15.87 -1.32
N PHE A 112 7.07 -14.86 -1.41
CA PHE A 112 8.51 -15.03 -1.24
C PHE A 112 8.85 -15.51 0.17
N GLY A 113 8.27 -14.91 1.20
CA GLY A 113 8.41 -15.38 2.58
C GLY A 113 7.96 -16.83 2.75
N LEU A 114 6.78 -17.19 2.21
CA LEU A 114 6.28 -18.56 2.23
C LEU A 114 7.22 -19.53 1.52
N SER A 115 7.80 -19.14 0.36
CA SER A 115 8.76 -19.95 -0.36
C SER A 115 10.00 -20.28 0.49
N LEU A 116 10.55 -19.29 1.19
CA LEU A 116 11.66 -19.48 2.12
C LEU A 116 11.30 -20.39 3.29
N TYR A 117 10.08 -20.26 3.81
CA TYR A 117 9.57 -21.09 4.89
C TYR A 117 9.49 -22.58 4.47
N PHE A 118 8.86 -22.86 3.31
CA PHE A 118 8.68 -24.24 2.83
C PHE A 118 9.95 -24.87 2.31
N THR A 119 10.90 -24.08 1.79
CA THR A 119 12.24 -24.57 1.40
C THR A 119 13.18 -24.75 2.61
N LYS A 120 12.66 -24.61 3.83
CA LYS A 120 13.38 -24.78 5.11
C LYS A 120 14.55 -23.82 5.32
N GLN A 121 14.59 -22.70 4.60
CA GLN A 121 15.62 -21.66 4.76
C GLN A 121 15.27 -20.73 5.94
N ARG A 122 15.17 -21.31 7.13
CA ARG A 122 14.60 -20.65 8.32
C ARG A 122 15.25 -19.32 8.69
N ASN A 123 16.58 -19.28 8.63
CA ASN A 123 17.31 -18.05 9.00
C ASN A 123 17.05 -16.92 8.00
N LEU A 124 16.99 -17.25 6.71
CA LEU A 124 16.72 -16.29 5.65
C LEU A 124 15.26 -15.82 5.73
N TYR A 125 14.32 -16.74 5.97
CA TYR A 125 12.94 -16.44 6.23
C TYR A 125 12.75 -15.43 7.38
N LEU A 126 13.35 -15.71 8.54
CA LEU A 126 13.22 -14.85 9.72
C LEU A 126 13.78 -13.44 9.47
N ARG A 127 14.97 -13.37 8.85
CA ARG A 127 15.56 -12.08 8.48
C ARG A 127 14.66 -11.31 7.53
N PHE A 128 14.16 -11.95 6.48
CA PHE A 128 13.26 -11.32 5.51
C PHE A 128 11.96 -10.83 6.17
N ALA A 129 11.29 -11.69 6.94
CA ALA A 129 10.00 -11.37 7.57
C ALA A 129 10.12 -10.21 8.59
N ILE A 130 11.20 -10.21 9.39
CA ILE A 130 11.46 -9.13 10.36
C ILE A 130 11.80 -7.82 9.64
N VAL A 131 12.66 -7.86 8.62
CA VAL A 131 13.01 -6.67 7.83
C VAL A 131 11.79 -6.12 7.12
N PHE A 132 10.98 -7.00 6.51
CA PHE A 132 9.72 -6.59 5.87
C PHE A 132 8.81 -5.85 6.86
N LEU A 133 8.56 -6.43 8.04
CA LEU A 133 7.73 -5.79 9.06
C LEU A 133 8.33 -4.43 9.49
N PHE A 134 9.63 -4.40 9.78
CA PHE A 134 10.29 -3.21 10.32
C PHE A 134 10.30 -2.04 9.33
N VAL A 135 10.59 -2.31 8.05
CA VAL A 135 10.55 -1.29 6.98
C VAL A 135 9.15 -0.70 6.83
N ASN A 136 8.12 -1.55 6.85
CA ASN A 136 6.74 -1.07 6.77
C ASN A 136 6.33 -0.25 8.00
N LEU A 137 6.70 -0.69 9.21
CA LEU A 137 6.41 0.09 10.43
C LEU A 137 7.10 1.47 10.42
N ILE A 138 8.34 1.56 9.94
CA ILE A 138 9.03 2.83 9.76
C ILE A 138 8.28 3.68 8.72
N GLY A 139 7.85 3.09 7.62
CA GLY A 139 7.03 3.77 6.61
C GLY A 139 5.71 4.32 7.20
N PHE A 140 5.03 3.53 8.03
CA PHE A 140 3.82 3.98 8.72
C PHE A 140 4.09 5.13 9.69
N CYS A 141 5.21 5.11 10.42
CA CYS A 141 5.63 6.27 11.20
C CYS A 141 5.85 7.50 10.31
N GLY A 142 6.46 7.32 9.14
CA GLY A 142 6.65 8.38 8.14
C GLY A 142 5.32 9.02 7.73
N TYR A 143 4.27 8.24 7.50
CA TYR A 143 2.93 8.77 7.17
C TYR A 143 2.31 9.64 8.27
N TYR A 144 2.69 9.43 9.53
CA TYR A 144 2.24 10.27 10.64
C TYR A 144 3.11 11.50 10.86
N ILE A 145 4.41 11.37 10.61
CA ILE A 145 5.37 12.48 10.74
C ILE A 145 5.14 13.50 9.63
N HIS A 146 4.93 13.02 8.40
CA HIS A 146 4.74 13.86 7.21
C HIS A 146 3.60 13.32 6.35
N PRO A 147 2.32 13.61 6.71
CA PRO A 147 1.20 13.27 5.87
C PRO A 147 1.30 14.01 4.53
N ALA A 148 1.28 13.27 3.44
CA ALA A 148 1.43 13.81 2.10
C ALA A 148 0.26 13.40 1.20
N ALA A 149 -0.19 14.31 0.35
CA ALA A 149 -1.15 13.99 -0.68
C ALA A 149 -0.50 13.16 -1.80
N PRO A 150 -1.17 12.13 -2.33
CA PRO A 150 -0.63 11.36 -3.44
C PRO A 150 -0.55 12.20 -4.73
N PRO A 151 0.35 11.86 -5.69
CA PRO A 151 0.58 12.66 -6.89
C PRO A 151 -0.68 12.96 -7.73
N TRP A 152 -1.64 12.03 -7.80
CA TRP A 152 -2.90 12.23 -8.52
C TRP A 152 -3.84 13.25 -7.88
N TYR A 153 -3.63 13.57 -6.59
CA TYR A 153 -4.53 14.41 -5.80
C TYR A 153 -4.65 15.81 -6.39
N VAL A 154 -3.51 16.44 -6.71
CA VAL A 154 -3.47 17.82 -7.25
C VAL A 154 -4.24 17.92 -8.57
N MET A 155 -4.16 16.92 -9.43
CA MET A 155 -4.89 16.89 -10.71
C MET A 155 -6.40 16.86 -10.52
N LYS A 156 -6.90 16.31 -9.42
CA LYS A 156 -8.34 16.12 -9.17
C LYS A 156 -8.94 17.17 -8.25
N TYR A 157 -8.19 17.62 -7.24
CA TYR A 157 -8.68 18.46 -6.16
C TYR A 157 -7.90 19.79 -6.02
N GLY A 158 -6.83 19.99 -6.76
CA GLY A 158 -5.94 21.15 -6.59
C GLY A 158 -5.11 21.06 -5.30
N PHE A 159 -4.73 22.24 -4.78
CA PHE A 159 -3.84 22.34 -3.61
C PHE A 159 -4.59 22.38 -2.27
N GLU A 160 -5.90 22.51 -2.28
CA GLU A 160 -6.69 22.57 -1.05
C GLU A 160 -6.82 21.18 -0.40
N PRO A 161 -6.49 21.03 0.89
CA PRO A 161 -6.61 19.75 1.57
C PRO A 161 -8.08 19.42 1.88
N ILE A 162 -8.68 18.55 1.09
CA ILE A 162 -10.02 18.02 1.30
C ILE A 162 -9.93 16.73 2.07
N LEU A 163 -10.38 16.73 3.32
CA LEU A 163 -10.32 15.56 4.20
C LEU A 163 -11.33 14.49 3.78
N ASN A 164 -10.98 13.23 4.03
CA ASN A 164 -11.80 12.04 3.74
C ASN A 164 -12.12 11.84 2.24
N THR A 165 -11.27 12.33 1.35
CA THR A 165 -11.38 11.96 -0.07
C THR A 165 -11.15 10.45 -0.25
N PRO A 166 -11.99 9.76 -1.05
CA PRO A 166 -11.75 8.36 -1.36
C PRO A 166 -10.43 8.23 -2.13
N GLY A 167 -9.70 7.14 -1.85
CA GLY A 167 -8.53 6.79 -2.64
C GLY A 167 -8.93 6.63 -4.12
N ASP A 168 -8.13 7.22 -5.00
CA ASP A 168 -8.34 7.11 -6.44
C ASP A 168 -7.05 6.60 -7.08
N VAL A 169 -7.10 5.42 -7.64
CA VAL A 169 -5.97 4.81 -8.32
C VAL A 169 -6.24 4.85 -9.82
N ALA A 170 -6.13 6.06 -10.40
CA ALA A 170 -6.43 6.29 -11.81
C ALA A 170 -5.71 5.31 -12.77
N GLY A 171 -4.48 4.91 -12.43
CA GLY A 171 -3.73 3.88 -13.17
C GLY A 171 -4.36 2.49 -13.09
N LEU A 172 -4.99 2.16 -11.97
CA LEU A 172 -5.67 0.89 -11.80
C LEU A 172 -7.00 0.86 -12.56
N GLY A 173 -7.73 1.96 -12.63
CA GLY A 173 -8.97 2.05 -13.42
C GLY A 173 -8.75 1.72 -14.90
N ARG A 174 -7.62 2.09 -15.49
CA ARG A 174 -7.27 1.68 -16.87
C ARG A 174 -6.91 0.19 -16.97
N PHE A 175 -6.20 -0.34 -16.00
CA PHE A 175 -5.90 -1.77 -15.92
C PHE A 175 -7.18 -2.60 -15.76
N ASP A 176 -8.08 -2.18 -14.89
CA ASP A 176 -9.35 -2.85 -14.63
C ASP A 176 -10.24 -2.86 -15.86
N ALA A 177 -10.29 -1.75 -16.61
CA ALA A 177 -11.00 -1.67 -17.87
C ALA A 177 -10.48 -2.65 -18.95
N MET A 178 -9.18 -2.99 -18.91
CA MET A 178 -8.56 -3.94 -19.85
C MET A 178 -8.74 -5.40 -19.41
N THR A 179 -8.73 -5.66 -18.10
CA THR A 179 -8.66 -7.02 -17.54
C THR A 179 -10.00 -7.52 -17.01
N GLY A 180 -10.94 -6.62 -16.73
CA GLY A 180 -12.22 -6.93 -16.09
C GLY A 180 -12.09 -7.42 -14.64
N LEU A 181 -10.98 -7.08 -13.97
CA LEU A 181 -10.67 -7.47 -12.59
C LEU A 181 -11.08 -6.42 -11.55
N GLY A 182 -11.83 -5.38 -11.96
CA GLY A 182 -12.29 -4.30 -11.11
C GLY A 182 -13.62 -4.56 -10.43
#